data_883ca926b3a43912fb088792e73bc5f4
#
_entry.id   883ca926b3a43912fb088792e73bc5f4
#
_cell.length_a   1.000
_cell.length_b   1.000
_cell.length_c   1.000
_cell.angle_alpha   90.00
_cell.angle_beta   90.00
_cell.angle_gamma   90.00
#
_symmetry.space_group_name_H-M   'P 1'
#
loop_
_entity.id
_entity.type
_entity.pdbx_description
1 polymer ?
#
loop_
_entity_poly.entity_id
_entity_poly.type
_entity_poly.pdbx_seq_one_letter_code
_entity_poly.pdbx_strand_id
1 'polypeptide(L)'
;MVDGEIEVDESYFGAQRIRGKRGRGVSGKTPVVGLLKRDGKVYTQVINNCSREALLPIIKGKVLEGSTVYTDGWKSYDSLVLNGYKHYRIHHSENEFARGKNHVNGIESFWSYTKRRLRKFNGIRKDKFLLHLTESQFRWNNRGGIIYQILLKELRRNPL
;
A
#
# COMPACT_ATOMS: atom_id res chain seq x y z
N MET A 1 -0.09 -6.16 15.03
CA MET A 1 0.80 -5.08 14.61
C MET A 1 2.02 -5.68 13.95
N VAL A 2 2.69 -4.94 13.07
CA VAL A 2 3.94 -5.34 12.41
C VAL A 2 5.10 -4.52 12.96
N ASP A 3 6.29 -5.12 12.98
CA ASP A 3 7.54 -4.54 13.50
C ASP A 3 8.65 -4.61 12.46
N GLY A 4 9.76 -3.93 12.70
CA GLY A 4 10.95 -3.95 11.87
C GLY A 4 10.95 -2.87 10.78
N GLU A 5 11.30 -3.21 9.54
CA GLU A 5 11.39 -2.29 8.41
C GLU A 5 10.08 -2.29 7.60
N ILE A 6 9.42 -1.14 7.54
CA ILE A 6 8.11 -0.97 6.93
C ILE A 6 8.19 0.08 5.83
N GLU A 7 7.77 -0.27 4.63
CA GLU A 7 7.57 0.68 3.53
C GLU A 7 6.13 1.16 3.54
N VAL A 8 5.92 2.47 3.47
CA VAL A 8 4.59 3.10 3.44
C VAL A 8 4.50 4.00 2.22
N ASP A 9 3.46 3.83 1.45
CA ASP A 9 3.19 4.61 0.24
C ASP A 9 1.70 4.63 -0.08
N GLU A 10 1.25 5.60 -0.88
CA GLU A 10 -0.10 5.70 -1.35
C GLU A 10 -0.20 5.43 -2.85
N SER A 11 -1.34 4.88 -3.24
CA SER A 11 -1.67 4.71 -4.65
C SER A 11 -3.11 5.07 -4.94
N TYR A 12 -3.34 5.60 -6.14
CA TYR A 12 -4.65 6.04 -6.59
C TYR A 12 -5.19 5.05 -7.63
N PHE A 13 -6.44 4.60 -7.40
CA PHE A 13 -7.15 3.65 -8.25
C PHE A 13 -8.40 4.29 -8.86
N GLY A 14 -8.64 4.04 -10.13
CA GLY A 14 -9.78 4.58 -10.87
C GLY A 14 -9.47 4.70 -12.35
N ALA A 15 -10.36 5.36 -13.10
CA ALA A 15 -10.23 5.53 -14.53
C ALA A 15 -8.87 6.16 -14.91
N GLN A 16 -8.27 5.61 -15.96
CA GLN A 16 -6.95 6.06 -16.44
C GLN A 16 -6.99 7.48 -17.02
N ARG A 17 -8.16 7.92 -17.50
CA ARG A 17 -8.36 9.25 -18.11
C ARG A 17 -9.76 9.79 -17.83
N ILE A 18 -9.84 10.92 -17.18
CA ILE A 18 -11.02 11.80 -17.23
C ILE A 18 -10.67 12.92 -18.19
N ARG A 19 -11.43 13.09 -19.29
CA ARG A 19 -11.21 14.16 -20.26
C ARG A 19 -11.11 15.51 -19.54
N GLY A 20 -10.07 16.27 -19.84
CA GLY A 20 -9.93 17.67 -19.45
C GLY A 20 -9.21 17.99 -18.13
N LYS A 21 -8.85 17.02 -17.30
CA LYS A 21 -8.13 17.30 -16.03
C LYS A 21 -6.77 16.60 -15.99
N ARG A 22 -5.69 17.39 -15.83
CA ARG A 22 -4.32 16.90 -15.60
C ARG A 22 -3.96 17.13 -14.12
N GLY A 23 -3.26 16.19 -13.47
CA GLY A 23 -2.69 16.37 -12.13
C GLY A 23 -2.77 15.14 -11.24
N ARG A 24 -1.95 15.14 -10.18
CA ARG A 24 -2.06 14.18 -9.05
C ARG A 24 -3.37 14.47 -8.32
N GLY A 25 -4.11 13.44 -7.90
CA GLY A 25 -5.38 13.64 -7.17
C GLY A 25 -6.57 13.95 -8.07
N VAL A 26 -6.60 13.39 -9.27
CA VAL A 26 -7.74 13.53 -10.18
C VAL A 26 -9.02 13.10 -9.47
N SER A 27 -9.97 14.03 -9.40
CA SER A 27 -11.34 13.82 -8.92
C SER A 27 -11.91 12.49 -9.43
N GLY A 28 -12.37 11.64 -8.53
CA GLY A 28 -12.97 10.34 -8.86
C GLY A 28 -12.08 9.11 -8.68
N LYS A 29 -10.78 9.26 -8.37
CA LYS A 29 -9.92 8.13 -7.98
C LYS A 29 -10.06 7.82 -6.49
N THR A 30 -9.91 6.54 -6.17
CA THR A 30 -9.90 6.04 -4.79
C THR A 30 -8.47 5.98 -4.28
N PRO A 31 -8.09 6.79 -3.28
CA PRO A 31 -6.77 6.69 -2.66
C PRO A 31 -6.71 5.48 -1.72
N VAL A 32 -5.57 4.82 -1.72
CA VAL A 32 -5.28 3.65 -0.89
C VAL A 32 -3.90 3.84 -0.28
N VAL A 33 -3.78 3.65 1.03
CA VAL A 33 -2.48 3.53 1.70
C VAL A 33 -2.09 2.07 1.79
N GLY A 34 -0.81 1.78 1.59
CA GLY A 34 -0.21 0.47 1.76
C GLY A 34 0.95 0.51 2.74
N LEU A 35 1.02 -0.49 3.60
CA LEU A 35 2.11 -0.74 4.52
C LEU A 35 2.70 -2.11 4.20
N LEU A 36 3.93 -2.16 3.74
CA LEU A 36 4.63 -3.40 3.43
C LEU A 36 5.75 -3.63 4.46
N LYS A 37 5.64 -4.72 5.22
CA LYS A 37 6.80 -5.22 5.97
C LYS A 37 7.80 -5.80 4.97
N ARG A 38 9.06 -5.35 4.99
CA ARG A 38 10.11 -5.89 4.11
C ARG A 38 10.23 -7.40 4.30
N ASP A 39 10.35 -8.12 3.19
CA ASP A 39 10.35 -9.59 3.14
C ASP A 39 9.10 -10.25 3.74
N GLY A 40 8.04 -9.47 3.93
CA GLY A 40 6.82 -9.90 4.58
C GLY A 40 5.54 -9.60 3.80
N LYS A 41 4.52 -9.31 4.58
CA LYS A 41 3.16 -9.09 4.09
C LYS A 41 2.88 -7.61 3.86
N VAL A 42 1.98 -7.33 2.92
CA VAL A 42 1.38 -6.02 2.72
C VAL A 42 0.03 -5.94 3.43
N TYR A 43 -0.26 -4.78 3.98
CA TYR A 43 -1.58 -4.35 4.43
C TYR A 43 -2.01 -3.14 3.63
N THR A 44 -3.28 -3.09 3.22
CA THR A 44 -3.84 -1.97 2.47
C THR A 44 -5.11 -1.45 3.10
N GLN A 45 -5.35 -0.15 2.98
CA GLN A 45 -6.58 0.48 3.44
C GLN A 45 -7.00 1.59 2.48
N VAL A 46 -8.29 1.60 2.12
CA VAL A 46 -8.90 2.72 1.41
C VAL A 46 -9.00 3.89 2.37
N ILE A 47 -8.62 5.08 1.91
CA ILE A 47 -8.63 6.33 2.67
C ILE A 47 -9.41 7.41 1.92
N ASN A 48 -9.84 8.44 2.63
CA ASN A 48 -10.55 9.56 2.00
C ASN A 48 -9.59 10.55 1.34
N ASN A 49 -8.42 10.75 1.95
CA ASN A 49 -7.34 11.61 1.48
C ASN A 49 -6.01 11.13 2.08
N CYS A 50 -4.90 11.69 1.60
CA CYS A 50 -3.55 11.36 2.04
C CYS A 50 -3.00 12.41 3.03
N SER A 51 -3.86 13.00 3.85
CA SER A 51 -3.41 13.93 4.89
C SER A 51 -2.77 13.17 6.06
N ARG A 52 -1.99 13.88 6.86
CA ARG A 52 -1.38 13.33 8.08
C ARG A 52 -2.44 12.75 9.02
N GLU A 53 -3.57 13.45 9.17
CA GLU A 53 -4.68 13.07 10.05
C GLU A 53 -5.32 11.74 9.61
N ALA A 54 -5.30 11.43 8.31
CA ALA A 54 -5.80 10.17 7.78
C ALA A 54 -4.78 9.03 7.89
N LEU A 55 -3.49 9.32 7.66
CA LEU A 55 -2.43 8.31 7.57
C LEU A 55 -1.87 7.90 8.93
N LEU A 56 -1.64 8.86 9.83
CA LEU A 56 -0.99 8.60 11.12
C LEU A 56 -1.75 7.58 11.99
N PRO A 57 -3.08 7.65 12.15
CA PRO A 57 -3.83 6.66 12.94
C PRO A 57 -3.71 5.23 12.36
N ILE A 58 -3.63 5.09 11.03
CA ILE A 58 -3.48 3.80 10.36
C ILE A 58 -2.10 3.22 10.66
N ILE A 59 -1.06 4.04 10.54
CA ILE A 59 0.32 3.62 10.84
C ILE A 59 0.41 3.22 12.32
N LYS A 60 -0.03 4.04 13.24
CA LYS A 60 -0.03 3.75 14.69
C LYS A 60 -0.82 2.49 15.05
N GLY A 61 -1.93 2.24 14.36
CA GLY A 61 -2.76 1.06 14.59
C GLY A 61 -2.18 -0.24 14.03
N LYS A 62 -1.19 -0.16 13.12
CA LYS A 62 -0.66 -1.34 12.40
C LYS A 62 0.82 -1.58 12.62
N VAL A 63 1.60 -0.55 12.91
CA VAL A 63 3.06 -0.60 13.06
C VAL A 63 3.42 -0.36 14.52
N LEU A 64 4.28 -1.22 15.06
CA LEU A 64 4.80 -1.06 16.43
C LEU A 64 5.74 0.15 16.50
N GLU A 65 5.66 0.90 17.61
CA GLU A 65 6.62 1.96 17.91
C GLU A 65 8.04 1.42 17.96
N GLY A 66 9.01 2.23 17.56
CA GLY A 66 10.41 1.82 17.41
C GLY A 66 10.73 1.19 16.05
N SER A 67 9.71 0.86 15.24
CA SER A 67 9.94 0.37 13.88
C SER A 67 10.55 1.43 12.98
N THR A 68 11.25 0.97 11.94
CA THR A 68 11.81 1.83 10.89
C THR A 68 10.78 1.95 9.76
N VAL A 69 10.38 3.19 9.47
CA VAL A 69 9.39 3.50 8.42
C VAL A 69 10.07 4.21 7.26
N TYR A 70 9.94 3.66 6.07
CA TYR A 70 10.40 4.23 4.81
C TYR A 70 9.22 4.80 4.04
N THR A 71 9.29 6.07 3.63
CA THR A 71 8.24 6.71 2.82
C THR A 71 8.86 7.47 1.66
N ASP A 72 8.05 7.87 0.71
CA ASP A 72 8.44 8.93 -0.20
C ASP A 72 8.56 10.28 0.54
N GLY A 73 9.05 11.31 -0.16
CA GLY A 73 9.32 12.62 0.43
C GLY A 73 8.10 13.46 0.84
N TRP A 74 6.91 12.86 1.00
CA TRP A 74 5.72 13.64 1.26
C TRP A 74 5.64 14.15 2.71
N LYS A 75 5.26 15.44 2.87
CA LYS A 75 5.19 16.16 4.17
C LYS A 75 4.20 15.53 5.17
N SER A 76 3.22 14.76 4.72
CA SER A 76 2.26 14.07 5.59
C SER A 76 2.90 13.10 6.58
N TYR A 77 4.13 12.66 6.30
CA TYR A 77 4.89 11.72 7.13
C TYR A 77 5.86 12.38 8.13
N ASP A 78 5.97 13.71 8.13
CA ASP A 78 6.94 14.45 8.97
C ASP A 78 6.76 14.21 10.47
N SER A 79 5.55 13.87 10.88
CA SER A 79 5.22 13.61 12.28
C SER A 79 5.61 12.22 12.78
N LEU A 80 6.08 11.30 11.93
CA LEU A 80 6.39 9.93 12.36
C LEU A 80 7.50 9.89 13.40
N VAL A 81 8.53 10.72 13.26
CA VAL A 81 9.64 10.81 14.23
C VAL A 81 9.11 11.22 15.61
N LEU A 82 8.18 12.17 15.68
CA LEU A 82 7.57 12.63 16.91
C LEU A 82 6.65 11.58 17.55
N ASN A 83 6.30 10.53 16.81
CA ASN A 83 5.45 9.44 17.25
C ASN A 83 6.22 8.13 17.49
N GLY A 84 7.53 8.21 17.75
CA GLY A 84 8.35 7.07 18.16
C GLY A 84 8.83 6.15 17.03
N TYR A 85 8.74 6.56 15.76
CA TYR A 85 9.25 5.80 14.62
C TYR A 85 10.61 6.32 14.15
N LYS A 86 11.48 5.41 13.69
CA LYS A 86 12.67 5.78 12.90
C LYS A 86 12.20 6.02 11.48
N HIS A 87 12.18 7.26 11.02
CA HIS A 87 11.64 7.62 9.71
C HIS A 87 12.74 7.97 8.72
N TYR A 88 12.73 7.32 7.55
CA TYR A 88 13.60 7.59 6.42
C TYR A 88 12.78 8.02 5.21
N ARG A 89 13.08 9.21 4.68
CA ARG A 89 12.49 9.72 3.45
C ARG A 89 13.33 9.36 2.26
N ILE A 90 12.68 8.99 1.17
CA ILE A 90 13.32 8.65 -0.09
C ILE A 90 12.94 9.72 -1.11
N HIS A 91 13.93 10.46 -1.58
CA HIS A 91 13.74 11.49 -2.59
C HIS A 91 14.06 10.91 -3.98
N HIS A 92 13.03 10.70 -4.81
CA HIS A 92 13.19 10.20 -6.18
C HIS A 92 13.85 11.21 -7.15
N SER A 93 14.01 12.50 -6.73
CA SER A 93 14.50 13.58 -7.60
C SER A 93 16.01 13.73 -7.68
N GLU A 94 16.78 13.10 -6.81
CA GLU A 94 18.23 13.27 -6.71
C GLU A 94 19.00 12.02 -7.12
N ASN A 95 18.76 11.40 -8.26
CA ASN A 95 19.54 10.25 -8.78
C ASN A 95 20.15 9.31 -7.69
N GLU A 96 19.58 9.33 -6.49
CA GLU A 96 19.89 8.40 -5.42
C GLU A 96 19.21 7.08 -5.74
N PHE A 97 19.72 6.40 -6.77
CA PHE A 97 19.46 4.99 -6.94
C PHE A 97 19.89 4.29 -5.65
N ALA A 98 18.88 4.00 -4.82
CA ALA A 98 18.96 3.12 -3.66
C ALA A 98 20.37 3.08 -3.00
N ARG A 99 20.72 4.09 -2.22
CA ARG A 99 21.89 3.96 -1.33
C ARG A 99 21.58 2.88 -0.30
N GLY A 100 21.95 1.64 -0.62
CA GLY A 100 21.77 0.50 0.24
C GLY A 100 20.29 0.12 0.48
N LYS A 101 19.85 0.11 1.74
CA LYS A 101 18.48 -0.31 2.14
C LYS A 101 17.42 0.78 2.05
N ASN A 102 17.75 2.02 1.66
CA ASN A 102 16.81 3.13 1.63
C ASN A 102 16.03 3.14 0.31
N HIS A 103 14.94 2.39 0.22
CA HIS A 103 14.05 2.34 -0.94
C HIS A 103 12.64 1.94 -0.52
N VAL A 104 11.65 2.21 -1.38
CA VAL A 104 10.24 1.77 -1.28
C VAL A 104 9.84 0.84 -2.43
N ASN A 105 10.80 0.16 -3.01
CA ASN A 105 10.61 -0.67 -4.20
C ASN A 105 9.63 -1.83 -3.97
N GLY A 106 9.53 -2.33 -2.75
CA GLY A 106 8.62 -3.41 -2.39
C GLY A 106 7.17 -3.00 -2.53
N ILE A 107 6.80 -1.87 -1.93
CA ILE A 107 5.42 -1.35 -2.00
C ILE A 107 5.08 -0.85 -3.41
N GLU A 108 6.02 -0.25 -4.14
CA GLU A 108 5.83 0.13 -5.53
C GLU A 108 5.59 -1.10 -6.43
N SER A 109 6.32 -2.19 -6.19
CA SER A 109 6.13 -3.46 -6.88
C SER A 109 4.74 -4.05 -6.62
N PHE A 110 4.26 -3.96 -5.39
CA PHE A 110 2.89 -4.35 -5.04
C PHE A 110 1.84 -3.50 -5.76
N TRP A 111 2.04 -2.17 -5.85
CA TRP A 111 1.14 -1.30 -6.60
C TRP A 111 1.12 -1.63 -8.09
N SER A 112 2.27 -1.86 -8.68
CA SER A 112 2.40 -2.27 -10.08
C SER A 112 1.69 -3.59 -10.35
N TYR A 113 1.87 -4.59 -9.48
CA TYR A 113 1.17 -5.87 -9.53
C TYR A 113 -0.35 -5.67 -9.45
N THR A 114 -0.83 -4.93 -8.46
CA THR A 114 -2.25 -4.69 -8.23
C THR A 114 -2.89 -3.96 -9.43
N LYS A 115 -2.25 -2.90 -9.94
CA LYS A 115 -2.75 -2.15 -11.10
C LYS A 115 -2.83 -3.02 -12.36
N ARG A 116 -1.81 -3.85 -12.63
CA ARG A 116 -1.84 -4.79 -13.78
C ARG A 116 -2.97 -5.81 -13.65
N ARG A 117 -3.17 -6.35 -12.46
CA ARG A 117 -4.25 -7.30 -12.19
C ARG A 117 -5.62 -6.67 -12.40
N LEU A 118 -5.86 -5.49 -11.82
CA LEU A 118 -7.16 -4.81 -11.90
C LEU A 118 -7.47 -4.27 -13.29
N ARG A 119 -6.46 -3.95 -14.10
CA ARG A 119 -6.63 -3.48 -15.49
C ARG A 119 -7.39 -4.48 -16.37
N LYS A 120 -7.29 -5.77 -16.09
CA LYS A 120 -7.98 -6.83 -16.86
C LYS A 120 -9.50 -6.76 -16.77
N PHE A 121 -10.05 -6.09 -15.76
CA PHE A 121 -11.49 -5.96 -15.59
C PHE A 121 -12.12 -4.80 -16.38
N ASN A 122 -11.30 -3.99 -17.10
CA ASN A 122 -11.76 -2.84 -17.90
C ASN A 122 -12.64 -1.84 -17.15
N GLY A 123 -12.55 -1.81 -15.84
CA GLY A 123 -13.33 -0.98 -14.93
C GLY A 123 -13.90 -1.82 -13.78
N ILE A 124 -13.88 -1.25 -12.60
CA ILE A 124 -14.40 -1.89 -11.38
C ILE A 124 -15.33 -0.89 -10.71
N ARG A 125 -16.55 -1.32 -10.39
CA ARG A 125 -17.49 -0.52 -9.62
C ARG A 125 -16.90 -0.18 -8.25
N LYS A 126 -17.16 1.03 -7.77
CA LYS A 126 -16.60 1.53 -6.49
C LYS A 126 -16.98 0.64 -5.30
N ASP A 127 -18.22 0.13 -5.27
CA ASP A 127 -18.71 -0.77 -4.24
C ASP A 127 -18.01 -2.15 -4.23
N LYS A 128 -17.41 -2.56 -5.34
CA LYS A 128 -16.66 -3.82 -5.48
C LYS A 128 -15.15 -3.66 -5.38
N PHE A 129 -14.67 -2.41 -5.41
CA PHE A 129 -13.23 -2.13 -5.44
C PHE A 129 -12.49 -2.74 -4.24
N LEU A 130 -13.07 -2.62 -3.03
CA LEU A 130 -12.45 -3.15 -1.81
C LEU A 130 -12.22 -4.67 -1.90
N LEU A 131 -13.17 -5.43 -2.45
CA LEU A 131 -13.04 -6.88 -2.63
C LEU A 131 -11.86 -7.23 -3.54
N HIS A 132 -11.72 -6.54 -4.66
CA HIS A 132 -10.62 -6.74 -5.59
C HIS A 132 -9.26 -6.31 -5.01
N LEU A 133 -9.24 -5.25 -4.21
CA LEU A 133 -8.03 -4.82 -3.50
C LEU A 133 -7.61 -5.87 -2.47
N THR A 134 -8.54 -6.34 -1.64
CA THR A 134 -8.29 -7.38 -0.64
C THR A 134 -7.83 -8.69 -1.29
N GLU A 135 -8.41 -9.08 -2.42
CA GLU A 135 -7.94 -10.24 -3.19
C GLU A 135 -6.51 -10.03 -3.70
N SER A 136 -6.16 -8.84 -4.17
CA SER A 136 -4.79 -8.53 -4.61
C SER A 136 -3.80 -8.62 -3.45
N GLN A 137 -4.17 -8.10 -2.29
CA GLN A 137 -3.39 -8.21 -1.05
C GLN A 137 -3.22 -9.67 -0.62
N PHE A 138 -4.28 -10.46 -0.62
CA PHE A 138 -4.24 -11.89 -0.28
C PHE A 138 -3.29 -12.65 -1.21
N ARG A 139 -3.41 -12.45 -2.52
CA ARG A 139 -2.55 -13.10 -3.52
C ARG A 139 -1.08 -12.72 -3.36
N TRP A 140 -0.81 -11.43 -3.12
CA TRP A 140 0.54 -10.96 -2.87
C TRP A 140 1.14 -11.59 -1.61
N ASN A 141 0.38 -11.61 -0.53
CA ASN A 141 0.81 -12.13 0.76
C ASN A 141 1.04 -13.65 0.76
N ASN A 142 0.48 -14.35 -0.21
CA ASN A 142 0.59 -15.81 -0.35
C ASN A 142 1.33 -16.23 -1.64
N ARG A 143 2.08 -15.29 -2.27
CA ARG A 143 2.75 -15.53 -3.57
C ARG A 143 3.84 -16.62 -3.54
N GLY A 144 4.38 -16.94 -2.35
CA GLY A 144 5.35 -18.03 -2.17
C GLY A 144 4.72 -19.39 -1.93
N GLY A 145 3.38 -19.49 -1.89
CA GLY A 145 2.66 -20.73 -1.62
C GLY A 145 1.68 -21.11 -2.74
N ILE A 146 1.10 -22.32 -2.61
CA ILE A 146 0.06 -22.80 -3.53
C ILE A 146 -1.28 -22.23 -3.05
N ILE A 147 -1.73 -21.12 -3.66
CA ILE A 147 -2.96 -20.39 -3.29
C ILE A 147 -4.17 -21.32 -3.24
N TYR A 148 -4.27 -22.29 -4.14
CA TYR A 148 -5.37 -23.27 -4.15
C TYR A 148 -5.43 -24.07 -2.84
N GLN A 149 -4.31 -24.57 -2.35
CA GLN A 149 -4.25 -25.31 -1.08
C GLN A 149 -4.61 -24.41 0.12
N ILE A 150 -4.17 -23.16 0.09
CA ILE A 150 -4.49 -22.17 1.13
C ILE A 150 -6.00 -21.93 1.17
N LEU A 151 -6.62 -21.70 0.00
CA LEU A 151 -8.06 -21.51 -0.10
C LEU A 151 -8.86 -22.75 0.35
N LEU A 152 -8.46 -23.95 -0.07
CA LEU A 152 -9.11 -25.19 0.39
C LEU A 152 -9.02 -25.35 1.92
N LYS A 153 -7.90 -25.01 2.52
CA LYS A 153 -7.73 -25.04 3.97
C LYS A 153 -8.66 -24.06 4.68
N GLU A 154 -8.79 -22.84 4.15
CA GLU A 154 -9.71 -21.83 4.70
C GLU A 154 -11.19 -22.26 4.55
N LEU A 155 -11.59 -22.78 3.40
CA LEU A 155 -12.97 -23.29 3.18
C LEU A 155 -13.32 -24.46 4.09
N ARG A 156 -12.34 -25.34 4.41
CA ARG A 156 -12.56 -26.43 5.37
C ARG A 156 -12.72 -25.94 6.80
N ARG A 157 -12.05 -24.83 7.17
CA ARG A 157 -12.16 -24.23 8.50
C ARG A 157 -13.43 -23.38 8.68
N ASN A 158 -13.84 -22.73 7.61
CA ASN A 158 -14.99 -21.83 7.56
C ASN A 158 -15.86 -22.23 6.35
N PRO A 159 -16.67 -23.30 6.46
CA PRO A 159 -17.58 -23.68 5.39
C PRO A 159 -18.60 -22.57 5.14
N LEU A 160 -19.02 -22.42 3.87
CA LEU A 160 -20.01 -21.42 3.44
C LEU A 160 -21.40 -21.74 4.03
#